data_6b307934814f7041cf1a98c2d2b1ebd9
#
_entry.id   6b307934814f7041cf1a98c2d2b1ebd9
#
_cell.length_a   1.000
_cell.length_b   1.000
_cell.length_c   1.000
_cell.angle_alpha   90.00
_cell.angle_beta   90.00
_cell.angle_gamma   90.00
#
_symmetry.space_group_name_H-M   'P 1'
#
loop_
_entity.id
_entity.type
_entity.pdbx_description
1 polymer ?
#
loop_
_entity_poly.entity_id
_entity_poly.type
_entity_poly.pdbx_seq_one_letter_code
_entity_poly.pdbx_strand_id
1 'polypeptide(L)'
;TLITIEPDVLLTELGTVSINVNQLRFCDKDTNLISSSYQFVYDIADVSPPSFSEYSFGRGNDFILLTTSEGIYSDPDATQPVTSEDFELVVDYGDLNGSELIILESIADTSGGIPIAGETKYRMNLKVFGSANGTESIKINPISNEVYDAGGNIMSASETTDEYYLLPSPTFDTNSTLSSDNGYFRLIFDDGPVFSDEASTSGLGIQDFKVLLTNLNGQVEDVFPLYVVDQNNNPLDGSGTDTIKLDVNLDFIPNGGEIIRIFPESSNAIFNSNGVNMDSAEFAGPFSLNDQLKPFYNLNMENGAINISYKDTIIFAFNEPIRLLNGQPLTDDSAMESFEIKDIARPDSMTVNTPGSTTIIPPDSAINYETFFTVVNDP
;
A
#
# COMPACT_ATOMS: atom_id res chain seq x y z
N THR A 1 -27.99 -66.17 -36.89
CA THR A 1 -27.56 -64.82 -37.34
C THR A 1 -27.11 -64.07 -36.11
N LEU A 2 -25.92 -63.50 -36.11
CA LEU A 2 -25.38 -62.62 -35.06
C LEU A 2 -25.41 -61.20 -35.62
N ILE A 3 -25.88 -60.28 -34.80
CA ILE A 3 -25.84 -58.84 -35.07
C ILE A 3 -24.91 -58.24 -34.05
N THR A 4 -23.87 -57.54 -34.47
CA THR A 4 -22.97 -56.74 -33.64
C THR A 4 -23.33 -55.28 -33.83
N ILE A 5 -23.47 -54.58 -32.73
CA ILE A 5 -23.69 -53.13 -32.69
C ILE A 5 -22.44 -52.50 -32.09
N GLU A 6 -21.74 -51.69 -32.88
CA GLU A 6 -20.57 -50.93 -32.44
C GLU A 6 -20.91 -49.45 -32.54
N PRO A 7 -20.72 -48.63 -31.51
CA PRO A 7 -20.89 -47.19 -31.62
C PRO A 7 -19.80 -46.59 -32.53
N ASP A 8 -20.17 -45.63 -33.38
CA ASP A 8 -19.25 -44.90 -34.25
C ASP A 8 -18.33 -43.95 -33.46
N VAL A 9 -18.72 -43.63 -32.24
CA VAL A 9 -17.97 -42.75 -31.30
C VAL A 9 -17.82 -43.49 -30.00
N LEU A 10 -16.64 -43.34 -29.38
CA LEU A 10 -16.38 -43.85 -28.04
C LEU A 10 -17.30 -43.11 -27.05
N LEU A 11 -18.07 -43.90 -26.28
CA LEU A 11 -18.91 -43.34 -25.22
C LEU A 11 -18.08 -43.29 -23.94
N THR A 12 -17.69 -42.09 -23.53
CA THR A 12 -16.76 -41.85 -22.40
C THR A 12 -17.41 -41.13 -21.23
N GLU A 13 -18.58 -40.58 -21.43
CA GLU A 13 -19.31 -39.82 -20.43
C GLU A 13 -20.30 -40.69 -19.66
N LEU A 14 -20.51 -40.37 -18.38
CA LEU A 14 -21.55 -41.02 -17.57
C LEU A 14 -22.91 -40.88 -18.20
N GLY A 15 -23.59 -42.02 -18.40
CA GLY A 15 -24.89 -41.99 -19.03
C GLY A 15 -25.52 -43.37 -19.19
N THR A 16 -26.71 -43.38 -19.74
CA THR A 16 -27.49 -44.59 -19.98
C THR A 16 -27.79 -44.73 -21.47
N VAL A 17 -27.39 -45.82 -22.07
CA VAL A 17 -27.71 -46.16 -23.45
C VAL A 17 -28.86 -47.16 -23.49
N SER A 18 -29.88 -46.87 -24.28
CA SER A 18 -31.01 -47.76 -24.52
C SER A 18 -30.99 -48.30 -25.94
N ILE A 19 -30.94 -49.62 -26.09
CA ILE A 19 -31.07 -50.32 -27.36
C ILE A 19 -32.44 -50.93 -27.44
N ASN A 20 -33.25 -50.47 -28.41
CA ASN A 20 -34.60 -50.95 -28.64
C ASN A 20 -34.65 -51.84 -29.87
N VAL A 21 -35.06 -53.08 -29.68
CA VAL A 21 -35.32 -54.04 -30.76
C VAL A 21 -36.83 -54.07 -31.02
N ASN A 22 -37.25 -53.58 -32.19
CA ASN A 22 -38.66 -53.50 -32.54
C ASN A 22 -39.12 -54.78 -33.18
N GLN A 23 -40.12 -55.44 -32.57
CA GLN A 23 -40.75 -56.66 -33.07
C GLN A 23 -41.15 -56.60 -34.55
N LEU A 24 -41.67 -55.46 -34.99
CA LEU A 24 -42.17 -55.30 -36.38
C LEU A 24 -41.09 -55.12 -37.44
N ARG A 25 -39.82 -55.16 -37.06
CA ARG A 25 -38.66 -54.93 -37.96
C ARG A 25 -37.88 -56.21 -38.30
N PHE A 26 -38.13 -57.29 -37.54
CA PHE A 26 -37.36 -58.52 -37.66
C PHE A 26 -38.29 -59.71 -37.77
N CYS A 27 -38.04 -60.57 -38.76
CA CYS A 27 -38.74 -61.85 -38.97
C CYS A 27 -37.72 -62.91 -39.38
N ASP A 28 -38.16 -64.19 -39.28
CA ASP A 28 -37.47 -65.31 -39.87
C ASP A 28 -37.69 -65.43 -41.37
N LYS A 29 -37.10 -66.44 -42.03
CA LYS A 29 -37.26 -66.68 -43.44
C LYS A 29 -38.73 -66.99 -43.87
N ASP A 30 -39.55 -67.40 -42.92
CA ASP A 30 -40.95 -67.71 -43.09
C ASP A 30 -41.91 -66.58 -42.73
N THR A 31 -41.36 -65.39 -42.56
CA THR A 31 -42.03 -64.11 -42.20
C THR A 31 -42.59 -64.04 -40.77
N ASN A 32 -42.21 -64.99 -39.89
CA ASN A 32 -42.61 -64.90 -38.48
C ASN A 32 -41.84 -63.81 -37.78
N LEU A 33 -42.56 -62.86 -37.17
CA LEU A 33 -41.93 -61.79 -36.39
C LEU A 33 -41.30 -62.33 -35.12
N ILE A 34 -40.30 -61.65 -34.59
CA ILE A 34 -39.78 -61.96 -33.30
C ILE A 34 -40.87 -61.85 -32.21
N SER A 35 -40.77 -62.61 -31.17
CA SER A 35 -41.87 -62.83 -30.23
C SER A 35 -42.34 -61.54 -29.45
N SER A 36 -41.46 -60.58 -29.33
CA SER A 36 -41.76 -59.31 -28.68
C SER A 36 -40.72 -58.25 -29.03
N SER A 37 -41.03 -57.00 -28.75
CA SER A 37 -40.05 -55.92 -28.73
C SER A 37 -39.24 -56.03 -27.41
N TYR A 38 -37.94 -55.73 -27.50
CA TYR A 38 -37.00 -55.76 -26.36
C TYR A 38 -36.32 -54.43 -26.25
N GLN A 39 -36.08 -54.01 -25.00
CA GLN A 39 -35.26 -52.87 -24.64
C GLN A 39 -34.11 -53.36 -23.73
N PHE A 40 -32.90 -53.00 -24.10
CA PHE A 40 -31.73 -53.21 -23.29
C PHE A 40 -31.23 -51.85 -22.86
N VAL A 41 -30.94 -51.72 -21.58
CA VAL A 41 -30.43 -50.49 -20.98
C VAL A 41 -29.08 -50.81 -20.37
N TYR A 42 -28.10 -49.99 -20.70
CA TYR A 42 -26.73 -50.09 -20.19
C TYR A 42 -26.30 -48.76 -19.64
N ASP A 43 -25.74 -48.77 -18.45
CA ASP A 43 -25.03 -47.64 -17.88
C ASP A 43 -23.62 -47.62 -18.45
N ILE A 44 -23.19 -46.49 -18.91
CA ILE A 44 -21.85 -46.24 -19.42
C ILE A 44 -21.07 -45.65 -18.28
N ALA A 45 -19.95 -46.30 -17.92
CA ALA A 45 -19.03 -45.76 -16.96
C ALA A 45 -18.31 -44.55 -17.57
N ASP A 46 -18.26 -43.46 -16.85
CA ASP A 46 -17.38 -42.35 -17.16
C ASP A 46 -15.92 -42.80 -16.99
N VAL A 47 -15.10 -42.51 -18.01
CA VAL A 47 -13.68 -42.83 -18.02
C VAL A 47 -12.80 -41.61 -18.39
N SER A 48 -13.45 -40.46 -18.53
CA SER A 48 -12.78 -39.19 -18.87
C SER A 48 -12.43 -38.41 -17.61
N PRO A 49 -11.19 -38.22 -17.28
CA PRO A 49 -10.83 -37.39 -16.14
C PRO A 49 -11.29 -35.94 -16.31
N PRO A 50 -11.63 -35.25 -15.23
CA PRO A 50 -11.93 -33.83 -15.28
C PRO A 50 -10.70 -33.00 -15.64
N SER A 51 -10.90 -31.85 -16.26
CA SER A 51 -9.84 -30.92 -16.67
C SER A 51 -10.27 -29.47 -16.46
N PHE A 52 -9.30 -28.55 -16.47
CA PHE A 52 -9.59 -27.13 -16.51
C PHE A 52 -10.06 -26.74 -17.91
N SER A 53 -11.22 -26.10 -18.02
CA SER A 53 -11.80 -25.69 -19.31
C SER A 53 -11.66 -24.19 -19.57
N GLU A 54 -11.84 -23.37 -18.55
CA GLU A 54 -11.68 -21.92 -18.61
C GLU A 54 -11.15 -21.41 -17.28
N TYR A 55 -10.35 -20.34 -17.33
CA TYR A 55 -9.94 -19.59 -16.15
C TYR A 55 -9.78 -18.12 -16.51
N SER A 56 -10.07 -17.25 -15.54
CA SER A 56 -9.86 -15.82 -15.67
C SER A 56 -9.48 -15.23 -14.32
N PHE A 57 -8.66 -14.19 -14.37
CA PHE A 57 -8.19 -13.53 -13.17
C PHE A 57 -9.15 -12.40 -12.81
N GLY A 58 -9.41 -12.29 -11.52
CA GLY A 58 -10.21 -11.22 -10.95
C GLY A 58 -9.45 -9.90 -10.97
N ARG A 59 -10.18 -8.84 -10.67
CA ARG A 59 -9.60 -7.53 -10.44
C ARG A 59 -8.80 -7.56 -9.13
N GLY A 60 -7.70 -6.83 -9.06
CA GLY A 60 -6.97 -6.59 -7.83
C GLY A 60 -6.06 -7.72 -7.33
N ASN A 61 -5.76 -8.73 -8.12
CA ASN A 61 -5.01 -9.92 -7.71
C ASN A 61 -5.72 -10.77 -6.63
N ASP A 62 -7.03 -10.58 -6.41
CA ASP A 62 -7.74 -11.17 -5.27
C ASP A 62 -8.24 -12.58 -5.51
N PHE A 63 -8.47 -12.97 -6.77
CA PHE A 63 -9.02 -14.28 -7.06
C PHE A 63 -8.80 -14.72 -8.52
N ILE A 64 -8.96 -16.04 -8.72
CA ILE A 64 -9.04 -16.67 -10.03
C ILE A 64 -10.42 -17.29 -10.13
N LEU A 65 -11.16 -17.03 -11.23
CA LEU A 65 -12.33 -17.80 -11.60
C LEU A 65 -11.86 -19.01 -12.41
N LEU A 66 -12.18 -20.19 -11.93
CA LEU A 66 -11.84 -21.46 -12.55
C LEU A 66 -13.09 -22.20 -12.97
N THR A 67 -13.12 -22.69 -14.20
CA THR A 67 -14.19 -23.56 -14.72
C THR A 67 -13.57 -24.90 -15.10
N THR A 68 -14.21 -25.99 -14.70
CA THR A 68 -13.83 -27.37 -15.04
C THR A 68 -14.69 -27.92 -16.16
N SER A 69 -14.20 -28.95 -16.84
CA SER A 69 -14.95 -29.64 -17.92
C SER A 69 -16.26 -30.24 -17.41
N GLU A 70 -16.27 -30.61 -16.13
CA GLU A 70 -17.38 -31.29 -15.45
C GLU A 70 -17.31 -31.03 -13.94
N GLY A 71 -18.32 -31.54 -13.18
CA GLY A 71 -18.36 -31.37 -11.74
C GLY A 71 -17.23 -32.12 -11.05
N ILE A 72 -16.55 -31.43 -10.10
CA ILE A 72 -15.43 -32.01 -9.36
C ILE A 72 -15.70 -32.17 -7.88
N TYR A 73 -14.98 -33.10 -7.26
CA TYR A 73 -15.14 -33.57 -5.87
C TYR A 73 -13.76 -33.78 -5.23
N SER A 74 -13.69 -33.71 -3.90
CA SER A 74 -12.44 -34.02 -3.15
C SER A 74 -12.33 -35.50 -2.81
N ASP A 75 -13.31 -36.32 -3.13
CA ASP A 75 -13.32 -37.76 -2.84
C ASP A 75 -13.83 -38.59 -4.03
N PRO A 76 -13.34 -39.85 -4.17
CA PRO A 76 -13.74 -40.73 -5.29
C PRO A 76 -15.20 -41.19 -5.24
N ASP A 77 -15.88 -41.02 -4.12
CA ASP A 77 -17.30 -41.37 -3.95
C ASP A 77 -18.23 -40.20 -4.32
N ALA A 78 -17.69 -39.08 -4.80
CA ALA A 78 -18.38 -37.89 -5.26
C ALA A 78 -19.34 -37.29 -4.19
N THR A 79 -18.93 -37.24 -2.94
CA THR A 79 -19.76 -36.79 -1.81
C THR A 79 -19.30 -35.45 -1.22
N GLN A 80 -18.03 -35.10 -1.36
CA GLN A 80 -17.42 -33.92 -0.73
C GLN A 80 -17.10 -32.85 -1.77
N PRO A 81 -17.35 -31.57 -1.45
CA PRO A 81 -16.90 -30.46 -2.28
C PRO A 81 -15.40 -30.29 -2.19
N VAL A 82 -14.78 -29.77 -3.24
CA VAL A 82 -13.37 -29.39 -3.25
C VAL A 82 -13.09 -28.22 -2.31
N THR A 83 -11.88 -28.19 -1.76
CA THR A 83 -11.34 -27.18 -0.84
C THR A 83 -10.01 -26.63 -1.35
N SER A 84 -9.44 -25.62 -0.69
CA SER A 84 -8.10 -25.12 -1.03
C SER A 84 -6.99 -26.15 -0.81
N GLU A 85 -7.22 -27.18 -0.01
CA GLU A 85 -6.27 -28.27 0.26
C GLU A 85 -6.16 -29.25 -0.92
N ASP A 86 -7.10 -29.24 -1.86
CA ASP A 86 -7.11 -30.10 -3.06
C ASP A 86 -6.31 -29.50 -4.23
N PHE A 87 -5.82 -28.25 -4.07
CA PHE A 87 -5.09 -27.52 -5.11
C PHE A 87 -3.77 -26.95 -4.58
N GLU A 88 -2.77 -26.92 -5.46
CA GLU A 88 -1.48 -26.28 -5.21
C GLU A 88 -1.43 -24.95 -5.96
N LEU A 89 -1.12 -23.86 -5.24
CA LEU A 89 -0.73 -22.61 -5.83
C LEU A 89 0.79 -22.62 -6.06
N VAL A 90 1.20 -22.68 -7.31
CA VAL A 90 2.61 -22.58 -7.70
C VAL A 90 2.93 -21.09 -7.91
N VAL A 91 3.90 -20.57 -7.16
CA VAL A 91 4.29 -19.16 -7.19
C VAL A 91 5.74 -19.04 -7.66
N ASP A 92 5.96 -18.18 -8.63
CA ASP A 92 7.28 -17.63 -8.95
C ASP A 92 7.29 -16.17 -8.46
N TYR A 93 8.15 -15.87 -7.49
CA TYR A 93 8.26 -14.55 -6.87
C TYR A 93 9.02 -13.53 -7.72
N GLY A 94 9.56 -13.92 -8.88
CA GLY A 94 10.26 -13.00 -9.76
C GLY A 94 11.42 -12.29 -9.08
N ASP A 95 11.42 -10.94 -9.14
CA ASP A 95 12.45 -10.13 -8.50
C ASP A 95 12.28 -10.01 -6.97
N LEU A 96 13.39 -9.84 -6.25
CA LEU A 96 13.46 -9.87 -4.77
C LEU A 96 12.72 -8.73 -4.03
N ASN A 97 12.16 -7.75 -4.75
CA ASN A 97 11.49 -6.58 -4.17
C ASN A 97 9.96 -6.60 -4.36
N GLY A 98 9.40 -7.76 -4.65
CA GLY A 98 7.97 -7.94 -4.83
C GLY A 98 7.24 -8.41 -3.57
N SER A 99 6.12 -9.12 -3.77
CA SER A 99 5.31 -9.69 -2.70
C SER A 99 6.13 -10.59 -1.77
N GLU A 100 5.83 -10.53 -0.48
CA GLU A 100 6.50 -11.35 0.54
C GLU A 100 5.95 -12.79 0.57
N LEU A 101 4.63 -12.93 0.35
CA LEU A 101 3.93 -14.22 0.38
C LEU A 101 2.64 -14.14 -0.44
N ILE A 102 2.38 -15.16 -1.24
CA ILE A 102 1.13 -15.33 -1.99
C ILE A 102 0.55 -16.69 -1.63
N ILE A 103 -0.72 -16.73 -1.22
CA ILE A 103 -1.40 -17.97 -0.84
C ILE A 103 -2.77 -18.11 -1.52
N LEU A 104 -3.19 -19.35 -1.73
CA LEU A 104 -4.59 -19.70 -1.99
C LEU A 104 -5.30 -19.75 -0.63
N GLU A 105 -6.04 -18.68 -0.31
CA GLU A 105 -6.67 -18.52 1.02
C GLU A 105 -7.88 -19.43 1.18
N SER A 106 -8.72 -19.50 0.14
CA SER A 106 -9.95 -20.31 0.17
C SER A 106 -10.50 -20.56 -1.24
N ILE A 107 -11.44 -21.51 -1.35
CA ILE A 107 -12.26 -21.72 -2.54
C ILE A 107 -13.70 -21.39 -2.19
N ALA A 108 -14.38 -20.72 -3.09
CA ALA A 108 -15.77 -20.33 -2.99
C ALA A 108 -16.53 -20.68 -4.29
N ASP A 109 -17.85 -20.68 -4.24
CA ASP A 109 -18.67 -20.62 -5.45
C ASP A 109 -18.51 -19.23 -6.14
N THR A 110 -19.08 -19.06 -7.32
CA THR A 110 -18.98 -17.79 -8.06
C THR A 110 -19.68 -16.60 -7.38
N SER A 111 -20.53 -16.85 -6.38
CA SER A 111 -21.19 -15.83 -5.55
C SER A 111 -20.44 -15.49 -4.27
N GLY A 112 -19.36 -16.21 -3.98
CA GLY A 112 -18.56 -16.08 -2.75
C GLY A 112 -19.04 -16.96 -1.60
N GLY A 113 -19.98 -17.90 -1.85
CA GLY A 113 -20.46 -18.88 -0.89
C GLY A 113 -19.56 -20.11 -0.78
N ILE A 114 -19.91 -21.03 0.12
CA ILE A 114 -19.21 -22.32 0.25
C ILE A 114 -19.57 -23.19 -0.96
N PRO A 115 -18.58 -23.76 -1.69
CA PRO A 115 -18.85 -24.64 -2.82
C PRO A 115 -19.65 -25.86 -2.39
N ILE A 116 -20.51 -26.36 -3.29
CA ILE A 116 -21.17 -27.64 -3.11
C ILE A 116 -20.46 -28.71 -3.97
N ALA A 117 -20.61 -29.97 -3.59
CA ALA A 117 -20.06 -31.10 -4.34
C ALA A 117 -20.58 -31.13 -5.79
N GLY A 118 -19.69 -31.29 -6.77
CA GLY A 118 -20.03 -31.38 -8.19
C GLY A 118 -20.27 -30.05 -8.90
N GLU A 119 -19.87 -28.93 -8.32
CA GLU A 119 -19.83 -27.67 -9.05
C GLU A 119 -18.77 -27.71 -10.17
N THR A 120 -18.97 -26.85 -11.18
CA THR A 120 -18.07 -26.70 -12.32
C THR A 120 -17.39 -25.33 -12.35
N LYS A 121 -17.76 -24.41 -11.45
CA LYS A 121 -17.21 -23.05 -11.43
C LYS A 121 -16.86 -22.64 -10.03
N TYR A 122 -15.63 -22.20 -9.86
CA TYR A 122 -15.03 -21.89 -8.58
C TYR A 122 -14.38 -20.51 -8.59
N ARG A 123 -14.44 -19.83 -7.45
CA ARG A 123 -13.65 -18.66 -7.13
C ARG A 123 -12.51 -19.09 -6.20
N MET A 124 -11.29 -19.08 -6.72
CA MET A 124 -10.07 -19.38 -5.98
C MET A 124 -9.56 -18.07 -5.37
N ASN A 125 -9.86 -17.80 -4.10
CA ASN A 125 -9.48 -16.56 -3.44
C ASN A 125 -7.99 -16.57 -3.10
N LEU A 126 -7.30 -15.54 -3.53
CA LEU A 126 -5.88 -15.33 -3.30
C LEU A 126 -5.69 -14.31 -2.18
N LYS A 127 -4.56 -14.41 -1.51
CA LYS A 127 -4.09 -13.38 -0.60
C LYS A 127 -2.63 -13.09 -0.86
N VAL A 128 -2.35 -11.83 -1.21
CA VAL A 128 -1.02 -11.31 -1.45
C VAL A 128 -0.60 -10.50 -0.23
N PHE A 129 0.58 -10.76 0.30
CA PHE A 129 1.20 -10.01 1.39
C PHE A 129 2.38 -9.23 0.82
N GLY A 130 2.52 -7.98 1.21
CA GLY A 130 3.46 -7.04 0.62
C GLY A 130 2.95 -6.46 -0.70
N SER A 131 3.80 -5.69 -1.37
CA SER A 131 3.47 -5.01 -2.63
C SER A 131 3.90 -5.87 -3.82
N ALA A 132 2.93 -6.31 -4.63
CA ALA A 132 3.25 -6.93 -5.91
C ALA A 132 3.94 -5.92 -6.83
N ASN A 133 5.00 -6.34 -7.53
CA ASN A 133 5.77 -5.48 -8.44
C ASN A 133 5.57 -5.82 -9.93
N GLY A 134 4.69 -6.81 -10.23
CA GLY A 134 4.37 -7.23 -11.61
C GLY A 134 5.35 -8.25 -12.20
N THR A 135 6.34 -8.72 -11.44
CA THR A 135 7.26 -9.79 -11.88
C THR A 135 6.88 -11.15 -11.32
N GLU A 136 6.03 -11.17 -10.30
CA GLU A 136 5.51 -12.39 -9.70
C GLU A 136 4.51 -13.07 -10.61
N SER A 137 4.58 -14.37 -10.71
CA SER A 137 3.59 -15.17 -11.45
C SER A 137 3.05 -16.34 -10.63
N ILE A 138 1.82 -16.72 -10.95
CA ILE A 138 1.13 -17.82 -10.28
C ILE A 138 0.49 -18.77 -11.29
N LYS A 139 0.34 -20.03 -10.85
CA LYS A 139 -0.42 -21.11 -11.52
C LYS A 139 -1.17 -21.91 -10.48
N ILE A 140 -2.25 -22.56 -10.87
CA ILE A 140 -2.97 -23.51 -10.02
C ILE A 140 -2.89 -24.89 -10.65
N ASN A 141 -2.52 -25.88 -9.84
CA ASN A 141 -2.51 -27.29 -10.19
C ASN A 141 -3.42 -28.06 -9.22
N PRO A 142 -4.08 -29.15 -9.64
CA PRO A 142 -4.68 -30.07 -8.69
C PRO A 142 -3.59 -30.87 -7.94
N ILE A 143 -3.83 -31.13 -6.67
CA ILE A 143 -2.96 -32.05 -5.91
C ILE A 143 -3.27 -33.48 -6.34
N SER A 144 -2.22 -34.27 -6.46
CA SER A 144 -2.34 -35.65 -6.94
C SER A 144 -3.26 -36.50 -6.05
N ASN A 145 -4.28 -37.11 -6.63
CA ASN A 145 -5.29 -37.93 -5.98
C ASN A 145 -6.21 -37.19 -4.97
N GLU A 146 -6.42 -35.89 -5.18
CA GLU A 146 -7.33 -35.11 -4.33
C GLU A 146 -8.53 -34.55 -5.10
N VAL A 147 -8.52 -34.56 -6.45
CA VAL A 147 -9.63 -34.04 -7.28
C VAL A 147 -10.17 -35.15 -8.18
N TYR A 148 -11.48 -35.38 -8.09
CA TYR A 148 -12.19 -36.44 -8.81
C TYR A 148 -13.41 -35.89 -9.54
N ASP A 149 -13.90 -36.61 -10.55
CA ASP A 149 -15.24 -36.43 -11.13
C ASP A 149 -16.31 -37.32 -10.44
N ALA A 150 -17.53 -37.30 -10.96
CA ALA A 150 -18.62 -38.16 -10.49
C ALA A 150 -18.41 -39.66 -10.78
N GLY A 151 -17.56 -40.02 -11.73
CA GLY A 151 -17.16 -41.39 -12.08
C GLY A 151 -16.03 -41.93 -11.24
N GLY A 152 -15.41 -41.10 -10.39
CA GLY A 152 -14.21 -41.43 -9.62
C GLY A 152 -12.92 -41.36 -10.41
N ASN A 153 -12.92 -40.73 -11.61
CA ASN A 153 -11.71 -40.51 -12.36
C ASN A 153 -10.92 -39.34 -11.76
N ILE A 154 -9.62 -39.50 -11.67
CA ILE A 154 -8.71 -38.54 -11.02
C ILE A 154 -8.30 -37.46 -12.02
N MET A 155 -8.42 -36.18 -11.65
CA MET A 155 -7.81 -35.09 -12.39
C MET A 155 -6.29 -35.26 -12.43
N SER A 156 -5.70 -35.07 -13.61
CA SER A 156 -4.26 -35.22 -13.75
C SER A 156 -3.51 -34.15 -12.95
N ALA A 157 -2.52 -34.56 -12.17
CA ALA A 157 -1.63 -33.60 -11.48
C ALA A 157 -0.76 -32.76 -12.44
N SER A 158 -0.75 -33.09 -13.72
CA SER A 158 -0.13 -32.25 -14.77
C SER A 158 -1.08 -31.22 -15.38
N GLU A 159 -2.37 -31.25 -14.99
CA GLU A 159 -3.31 -30.19 -15.33
C GLU A 159 -2.87 -28.91 -14.66
N THR A 160 -2.86 -27.79 -15.38
CA THR A 160 -2.39 -26.50 -14.85
C THR A 160 -3.11 -25.36 -15.55
N THR A 161 -3.35 -24.29 -14.83
CA THR A 161 -3.74 -23.01 -15.48
C THR A 161 -2.56 -22.43 -16.24
N ASP A 162 -2.81 -21.47 -17.14
CA ASP A 162 -1.73 -20.65 -17.68
C ASP A 162 -1.07 -19.84 -16.54
N GLU A 163 0.14 -19.39 -16.84
CA GLU A 163 0.88 -18.50 -15.95
C GLU A 163 0.25 -17.09 -15.98
N TYR A 164 -0.03 -16.58 -14.79
CA TYR A 164 -0.55 -15.24 -14.62
C TYR A 164 0.44 -14.38 -13.83
N TYR A 165 0.79 -13.24 -14.40
CA TYR A 165 1.60 -12.24 -13.72
C TYR A 165 0.69 -11.34 -12.88
N LEU A 166 1.04 -11.16 -11.61
CA LEU A 166 0.32 -10.24 -10.74
C LEU A 166 0.43 -8.81 -11.29
N LEU A 167 -0.62 -8.06 -11.10
CA LEU A 167 -0.60 -6.63 -11.39
C LEU A 167 0.18 -5.90 -10.29
N PRO A 168 1.01 -4.90 -10.61
CA PRO A 168 1.77 -4.17 -9.61
C PRO A 168 0.84 -3.42 -8.65
N SER A 169 1.21 -3.40 -7.37
CA SER A 169 0.58 -2.57 -6.35
C SER A 169 1.03 -1.12 -6.50
N PRO A 170 0.15 -0.13 -6.27
CA PRO A 170 0.60 1.25 -6.23
C PRO A 170 1.55 1.46 -5.05
N THR A 171 2.57 2.29 -5.23
CA THR A 171 3.54 2.68 -4.21
C THR A 171 3.71 4.19 -4.19
N PHE A 172 4.34 4.73 -3.15
CA PHE A 172 4.69 6.14 -3.14
C PHE A 172 6.00 6.37 -3.89
N ASP A 173 6.00 7.29 -4.85
CA ASP A 173 7.21 7.75 -5.54
C ASP A 173 8.12 8.52 -4.57
N THR A 174 9.42 8.24 -4.65
CA THR A 174 10.48 8.90 -3.87
C THR A 174 10.59 10.41 -4.11
N ASN A 175 10.00 10.93 -5.19
CA ASN A 175 9.89 12.37 -5.48
C ASN A 175 8.72 13.05 -4.76
N SER A 176 8.02 12.35 -3.86
CA SER A 176 7.07 12.97 -2.94
C SER A 176 7.78 14.00 -2.05
N THR A 177 7.16 15.15 -1.81
CA THR A 177 7.81 16.29 -1.17
C THR A 177 6.90 16.97 -0.13
N LEU A 178 7.54 17.63 0.84
CA LEU A 178 6.90 18.57 1.76
C LEU A 178 7.05 20.00 1.24
N SER A 179 6.00 20.81 1.36
CA SER A 179 6.06 22.24 1.04
C SER A 179 6.99 23.01 1.99
N SER A 180 7.59 24.11 1.52
CA SER A 180 8.54 24.90 2.31
C SER A 180 7.91 25.59 3.54
N ASP A 181 6.59 25.75 3.54
CA ASP A 181 5.81 26.30 4.64
C ASP A 181 5.19 25.22 5.55
N ASN A 182 5.53 23.95 5.35
CA ASN A 182 4.98 22.78 6.04
C ASN A 182 3.45 22.64 5.92
N GLY A 183 2.82 23.33 4.99
CA GLY A 183 1.36 23.39 4.86
C GLY A 183 0.76 22.19 4.14
N TYR A 184 1.52 21.50 3.29
CA TYR A 184 1.03 20.33 2.57
C TYR A 184 2.17 19.38 2.16
N PHE A 185 1.81 18.11 1.97
CA PHE A 185 2.64 17.10 1.31
C PHE A 185 2.15 16.92 -0.12
N ARG A 186 3.07 17.00 -1.07
CA ARG A 186 2.84 16.57 -2.43
C ARG A 186 3.21 15.10 -2.52
N LEU A 187 2.21 14.23 -2.60
CA LEU A 187 2.37 12.79 -2.72
C LEU A 187 2.23 12.39 -4.19
N ILE A 188 3.17 11.61 -4.67
CA ILE A 188 3.21 11.06 -6.02
C ILE A 188 3.11 9.55 -5.87
N PHE A 189 2.35 8.90 -6.75
CA PHE A 189 2.16 7.46 -6.75
C PHE A 189 2.76 6.87 -8.03
N ASP A 190 3.52 5.79 -7.87
CA ASP A 190 3.86 4.89 -8.96
C ASP A 190 2.67 3.96 -9.23
N ASP A 191 2.52 3.51 -10.48
CA ASP A 191 1.40 2.67 -10.92
C ASP A 191 0.00 3.29 -10.68
N GLY A 192 -0.06 4.65 -10.73
CA GLY A 192 -1.33 5.40 -10.72
C GLY A 192 -2.11 5.28 -12.04
N PRO A 193 -3.31 5.86 -12.13
CA PRO A 193 -3.96 6.69 -11.11
C PRO A 193 -4.49 5.90 -9.92
N VAL A 194 -4.62 6.57 -8.76
CA VAL A 194 -5.09 5.98 -7.52
C VAL A 194 -6.49 6.44 -7.10
N PHE A 195 -7.17 5.61 -6.29
CA PHE A 195 -8.56 5.73 -5.87
C PHE A 195 -8.73 5.26 -4.42
N SER A 196 -9.85 5.64 -3.77
CA SER A 196 -10.20 5.18 -2.42
C SER A 196 -11.02 3.89 -2.40
N ASP A 197 -11.35 3.32 -3.56
CA ASP A 197 -12.10 2.07 -3.67
C ASP A 197 -11.54 1.16 -4.78
N GLU A 198 -11.72 -0.15 -4.59
CA GLU A 198 -11.32 -1.19 -5.54
C GLU A 198 -11.98 -1.01 -6.91
N ALA A 199 -13.21 -0.49 -6.96
CA ALA A 199 -13.95 -0.25 -8.20
C ALA A 199 -13.39 0.93 -9.02
N SER A 200 -12.47 1.73 -8.45
CA SER A 200 -11.86 2.93 -9.05
C SER A 200 -12.90 3.98 -9.44
N THR A 201 -13.81 4.27 -8.54
CA THR A 201 -14.91 5.23 -8.74
C THR A 201 -14.89 6.42 -7.79
N SER A 202 -14.12 6.33 -6.71
CA SER A 202 -14.06 7.35 -5.66
C SER A 202 -12.66 7.95 -5.54
N GLY A 203 -12.58 9.27 -5.41
CA GLY A 203 -11.34 9.98 -5.14
C GLY A 203 -10.86 9.80 -3.71
N LEU A 204 -9.54 9.92 -3.49
CA LEU A 204 -8.94 9.84 -2.17
C LEU A 204 -9.41 10.97 -1.26
N GLY A 205 -9.53 10.67 0.03
CA GLY A 205 -9.82 11.62 1.10
C GLY A 205 -8.86 11.47 2.28
N ILE A 206 -9.03 12.29 3.31
CA ILE A 206 -8.15 12.25 4.50
C ILE A 206 -8.22 10.92 5.25
N GLN A 207 -9.35 10.23 5.17
CA GLN A 207 -9.59 8.93 5.81
C GLN A 207 -8.76 7.79 5.19
N ASP A 208 -8.15 8.03 4.02
CA ASP A 208 -7.33 7.03 3.33
C ASP A 208 -5.85 7.10 3.75
N PHE A 209 -5.49 8.09 4.59
CA PHE A 209 -4.12 8.33 5.01
C PHE A 209 -3.95 8.33 6.53
N LYS A 210 -2.89 7.70 6.98
CA LYS A 210 -2.38 7.75 8.34
C LYS A 210 -1.08 8.54 8.36
N VAL A 211 -1.04 9.62 9.13
CA VAL A 211 0.15 10.45 9.31
C VAL A 211 0.83 10.06 10.62
N LEU A 212 2.11 9.68 10.55
CA LEU A 212 2.91 9.33 11.71
C LEU A 212 4.00 10.39 11.94
N LEU A 213 3.91 11.08 13.07
CA LEU A 213 4.91 12.00 13.54
C LEU A 213 5.93 11.27 14.42
N THR A 214 7.22 11.45 14.14
CA THR A 214 8.32 11.08 15.02
C THR A 214 8.99 12.37 15.48
N ASN A 215 8.85 12.68 16.75
CA ASN A 215 9.44 13.87 17.35
C ASN A 215 10.76 13.48 18.03
N LEU A 216 11.89 13.96 17.51
CA LEU A 216 13.22 13.68 18.06
C LEU A 216 13.66 14.73 19.08
N ASN A 217 13.27 15.98 18.93
CA ASN A 217 13.48 17.12 19.83
C ASN A 217 12.66 18.33 19.34
N GLY A 218 11.60 18.07 18.59
CA GLY A 218 10.73 19.09 18.00
C GLY A 218 9.70 19.63 18.99
N GLN A 219 8.94 20.62 18.54
CA GLN A 219 7.84 21.23 19.32
C GLN A 219 6.46 20.76 18.87
N VAL A 220 6.34 20.23 17.63
CA VAL A 220 5.08 19.73 17.12
C VAL A 220 4.77 18.39 17.80
N GLU A 221 3.60 18.29 18.40
CA GLU A 221 3.09 17.09 19.06
C GLU A 221 2.07 16.34 18.20
N ASP A 222 1.31 17.08 17.36
CA ASP A 222 0.27 16.52 16.48
C ASP A 222 0.27 17.14 15.08
N VAL A 223 -0.09 16.33 14.09
CA VAL A 223 -0.29 16.72 12.69
C VAL A 223 -1.70 16.37 12.27
N PHE A 224 -2.47 17.36 11.87
CA PHE A 224 -3.87 17.20 11.50
C PHE A 224 -4.05 17.28 9.99
N PRO A 225 -4.35 16.17 9.28
CA PRO A 225 -4.79 16.22 7.89
C PRO A 225 -6.08 17.05 7.76
N LEU A 226 -6.12 17.98 6.81
CA LEU A 226 -7.26 18.86 6.59
C LEU A 226 -8.11 18.43 5.41
N TYR A 227 -7.50 18.25 4.27
CA TYR A 227 -8.15 17.77 3.04
C TYR A 227 -7.13 17.25 2.02
N VAL A 228 -7.64 16.48 1.06
CA VAL A 228 -6.88 15.94 -0.07
C VAL A 228 -7.43 16.60 -1.33
N VAL A 229 -6.53 17.14 -2.16
CA VAL A 229 -6.87 17.81 -3.41
C VAL A 229 -5.89 17.44 -4.54
N ASP A 230 -6.28 17.77 -5.77
CA ASP A 230 -5.37 17.68 -6.92
C ASP A 230 -4.28 18.77 -6.86
N GLN A 231 -3.36 18.75 -7.83
CA GLN A 231 -2.30 19.76 -7.94
C GLN A 231 -2.82 21.20 -8.12
N ASN A 232 -4.06 21.37 -8.57
CA ASN A 232 -4.72 22.66 -8.80
C ASN A 232 -5.62 23.09 -7.66
N ASN A 233 -5.62 22.36 -6.54
CA ASN A 233 -6.46 22.54 -5.35
C ASN A 233 -7.95 22.25 -5.59
N ASN A 234 -8.29 21.38 -6.55
CA ASN A 234 -9.65 20.91 -6.72
C ASN A 234 -9.88 19.64 -5.91
N PRO A 235 -11.09 19.41 -5.37
CA PRO A 235 -11.46 18.13 -4.78
C PRO A 235 -11.29 17.00 -5.79
N LEU A 236 -10.90 15.81 -5.31
CA LEU A 236 -10.80 14.62 -6.13
C LEU A 236 -12.19 14.05 -6.41
N ASP A 237 -12.55 13.94 -7.68
CA ASP A 237 -13.90 13.60 -8.17
C ASP A 237 -14.06 12.13 -8.60
N GLY A 238 -13.09 11.27 -8.26
CA GLY A 238 -13.11 9.87 -8.67
C GLY A 238 -12.58 9.59 -10.08
N SER A 239 -12.06 10.60 -10.78
CA SER A 239 -11.36 10.37 -12.07
C SER A 239 -9.98 9.73 -11.91
N GLY A 240 -9.50 9.63 -10.67
CA GLY A 240 -8.17 9.16 -10.33
C GLY A 240 -7.06 10.18 -10.60
N THR A 241 -5.98 10.08 -9.88
CA THR A 241 -4.79 10.92 -10.05
C THR A 241 -3.55 10.18 -9.59
N ASP A 242 -2.41 10.48 -10.19
CA ASP A 242 -1.09 9.99 -9.78
C ASP A 242 -0.37 10.95 -8.83
N THR A 243 -0.94 12.12 -8.57
CA THR A 243 -0.35 13.13 -7.70
C THR A 243 -1.43 13.90 -6.96
N ILE A 244 -1.27 13.99 -5.64
CA ILE A 244 -2.17 14.72 -4.75
C ILE A 244 -1.41 15.71 -3.87
N LYS A 245 -2.16 16.64 -3.28
CA LYS A 245 -1.73 17.41 -2.11
C LYS A 245 -2.54 16.96 -0.91
N LEU A 246 -1.86 16.55 0.14
CA LEU A 246 -2.42 16.33 1.47
C LEU A 246 -2.11 17.55 2.30
N ASP A 247 -3.08 18.43 2.49
CA ASP A 247 -2.96 19.62 3.31
C ASP A 247 -3.03 19.24 4.79
N VAL A 248 -2.18 19.89 5.59
CA VAL A 248 -2.05 19.60 7.01
C VAL A 248 -2.00 20.88 7.83
N ASN A 249 -2.36 20.75 9.10
CA ASN A 249 -2.13 21.76 10.12
C ASN A 249 -1.28 21.16 11.23
N LEU A 250 -0.35 21.96 11.77
CA LEU A 250 0.49 21.60 12.88
C LEU A 250 -0.03 22.29 14.15
N ASP A 251 0.03 21.64 15.30
CA ASP A 251 -0.39 22.23 16.58
C ASP A 251 0.59 23.29 17.10
N PHE A 252 1.89 23.17 16.77
CA PHE A 252 2.94 24.12 17.13
C PHE A 252 3.82 24.50 15.94
N ILE A 253 4.64 25.53 16.13
CA ILE A 253 5.63 25.96 15.13
C ILE A 253 6.79 24.95 15.13
N PRO A 254 7.12 24.31 14.01
CA PRO A 254 8.19 23.32 13.93
C PRO A 254 9.57 23.97 14.08
N ASN A 255 10.48 23.23 14.68
CA ASN A 255 11.88 23.62 14.86
C ASN A 255 12.88 22.75 14.06
N GLY A 256 12.37 21.90 13.15
CA GLY A 256 13.19 21.05 12.28
C GLY A 256 13.63 19.71 12.92
N GLY A 257 13.22 19.45 14.17
CA GLY A 257 13.48 18.16 14.84
C GLY A 257 12.40 17.11 14.62
N GLU A 258 11.38 17.42 13.84
CA GLU A 258 10.23 16.57 13.59
C GLU A 258 10.36 15.85 12.24
N ILE A 259 9.96 14.57 12.23
CA ILE A 259 9.96 13.72 11.02
C ILE A 259 8.56 13.14 10.84
N ILE A 260 8.03 13.26 9.64
CA ILE A 260 6.71 12.74 9.28
C ILE A 260 6.86 11.61 8.26
N ARG A 261 6.04 10.57 8.44
CA ARG A 261 5.77 9.53 7.45
C ARG A 261 4.28 9.44 7.21
N ILE A 262 3.90 9.20 5.97
CA ILE A 262 2.50 9.11 5.55
C ILE A 262 2.27 7.71 4.98
N PHE A 263 1.33 6.97 5.57
CA PHE A 263 0.95 5.61 5.22
C PHE A 263 -0.47 5.58 4.65
N PRO A 264 -0.85 4.55 3.89
CA PRO A 264 -2.25 4.20 3.75
C PRO A 264 -2.87 3.91 5.13
N GLU A 265 -4.12 4.31 5.38
CA GLU A 265 -4.80 4.01 6.64
C GLU A 265 -4.93 2.50 6.89
N SER A 266 -5.12 1.75 5.82
CA SER A 266 -5.18 0.28 5.80
C SER A 266 -4.85 -0.25 4.41
N SER A 267 -4.72 -1.56 4.26
CA SER A 267 -4.57 -2.20 2.95
C SER A 267 -5.77 -2.03 2.02
N ASN A 268 -6.90 -1.53 2.52
CA ASN A 268 -8.12 -1.27 1.72
C ASN A 268 -8.40 0.23 1.56
N ALA A 269 -7.39 1.08 1.71
CA ALA A 269 -7.55 2.53 1.65
C ALA A 269 -7.22 3.12 0.27
N ILE A 270 -6.19 2.60 -0.40
CA ILE A 270 -5.69 3.15 -1.68
C ILE A 270 -5.57 2.02 -2.70
N PHE A 271 -6.14 2.23 -3.88
CA PHE A 271 -6.15 1.27 -4.99
C PHE A 271 -5.71 1.95 -6.28
N ASN A 272 -5.08 1.20 -7.18
CA ASN A 272 -4.84 1.67 -8.54
C ASN A 272 -6.07 1.42 -9.47
N SER A 273 -5.97 1.81 -10.75
CA SER A 273 -7.04 1.64 -11.74
C SER A 273 -7.42 0.17 -12.01
N ASN A 274 -6.55 -0.76 -11.66
CA ASN A 274 -6.79 -2.20 -11.79
C ASN A 274 -7.43 -2.81 -10.55
N GLY A 275 -7.69 -2.01 -9.51
CA GLY A 275 -8.22 -2.45 -8.22
C GLY A 275 -7.20 -3.13 -7.34
N VAL A 276 -5.90 -3.03 -7.66
CA VAL A 276 -4.84 -3.54 -6.78
C VAL A 276 -4.64 -2.54 -5.66
N ASN A 277 -4.63 -3.04 -4.43
CA ASN A 277 -4.46 -2.23 -3.24
C ASN A 277 -2.99 -1.88 -2.98
N MET A 278 -2.76 -0.75 -2.29
CA MET A 278 -1.48 -0.39 -1.71
C MET A 278 -1.27 -1.15 -0.39
N ASP A 279 -0.05 -1.64 -0.15
CA ASP A 279 0.29 -2.24 1.15
C ASP A 279 0.21 -1.19 2.26
N SER A 280 -0.38 -1.54 3.38
CA SER A 280 -0.49 -0.67 4.55
C SER A 280 0.86 -0.35 5.24
N ALA A 281 1.90 -1.10 4.94
CA ALA A 281 3.28 -0.84 5.40
C ALA A 281 4.04 0.13 4.50
N GLU A 282 3.54 0.41 3.28
CA GLU A 282 4.11 1.37 2.35
C GLU A 282 4.01 2.78 2.92
N PHE A 283 5.02 3.64 2.71
CA PHE A 283 4.98 5.01 3.21
C PHE A 283 5.71 6.01 2.34
N ALA A 284 5.18 7.23 2.30
CA ALA A 284 5.88 8.39 1.76
C ALA A 284 6.73 9.08 2.85
N GLY A 285 7.91 9.55 2.48
CA GLY A 285 8.86 10.18 3.38
C GLY A 285 10.07 9.28 3.67
N PRO A 286 10.85 9.51 4.74
CA PRO A 286 10.60 10.47 5.84
C PRO A 286 10.73 11.93 5.40
N PHE A 287 9.80 12.77 5.84
CA PHE A 287 9.84 14.22 5.61
C PHE A 287 10.27 14.93 6.90
N SER A 288 11.38 15.65 6.87
CA SER A 288 11.75 16.55 7.96
C SER A 288 10.96 17.84 7.81
N LEU A 289 10.29 18.29 8.87
CA LEU A 289 9.64 19.60 8.88
C LEU A 289 10.70 20.71 8.75
N ASN A 290 10.36 21.74 7.99
CA ASN A 290 11.20 22.92 7.88
C ASN A 290 11.11 23.72 9.19
N ASP A 291 12.25 24.13 9.71
CA ASP A 291 12.30 25.01 10.87
C ASP A 291 11.65 26.36 10.56
N GLN A 292 10.64 26.72 11.34
CA GLN A 292 9.93 27.99 11.28
C GLN A 292 9.95 28.73 12.63
N LEU A 293 10.57 28.09 13.64
CA LEU A 293 10.72 28.72 14.95
C LEU A 293 11.75 29.85 14.84
N LYS A 294 11.33 31.04 15.21
CA LYS A 294 12.26 32.16 15.26
C LYS A 294 13.22 32.00 16.42
N PRO A 295 14.52 32.29 16.23
CA PRO A 295 15.44 32.30 17.33
C PRO A 295 14.99 33.25 18.43
N PHE A 296 15.03 32.79 19.67
CA PHE A 296 14.81 33.60 20.86
C PHE A 296 15.98 33.44 21.81
N TYR A 297 16.13 34.40 22.68
CA TYR A 297 17.22 34.37 23.65
C TYR A 297 16.70 34.49 25.08
N ASN A 298 17.46 33.89 25.99
CA ASN A 298 17.34 34.07 27.44
C ASN A 298 18.50 34.91 27.92
N LEU A 299 18.21 35.82 28.82
CA LEU A 299 19.23 36.60 29.52
C LEU A 299 19.52 35.99 30.90
N ASN A 300 20.78 35.97 31.31
CA ASN A 300 21.18 35.60 32.67
C ASN A 300 20.79 36.66 33.72
N MET A 301 20.24 37.80 33.26
CA MET A 301 19.79 38.90 34.11
C MET A 301 18.35 39.23 33.82
N GLU A 302 17.55 39.54 34.85
CA GLU A 302 16.16 39.99 34.66
C GLU A 302 16.11 41.42 34.15
N ASN A 303 15.10 41.73 33.32
CA ASN A 303 14.85 43.09 32.91
C ASN A 303 14.50 43.97 34.13
N GLY A 304 15.23 45.06 34.32
CA GLY A 304 15.11 45.93 35.47
C GLY A 304 15.92 45.51 36.68
N ALA A 305 16.83 44.53 36.53
CA ALA A 305 17.77 44.18 37.61
C ALA A 305 18.54 45.41 38.11
N ILE A 306 18.67 45.52 39.43
CA ILE A 306 19.40 46.62 40.13
C ILE A 306 20.62 46.08 40.82
N ASN A 307 21.62 46.94 41.04
CA ASN A 307 22.89 46.61 41.70
C ASN A 307 23.75 45.59 40.90
N ILE A 308 23.67 45.62 39.59
CA ILE A 308 24.56 44.86 38.74
C ILE A 308 25.96 45.46 38.85
N SER A 309 26.97 44.60 39.11
CA SER A 309 28.34 45.00 39.09
C SER A 309 28.80 45.34 37.67
N TYR A 310 29.64 46.36 37.52
CA TYR A 310 30.25 46.67 36.24
C TYR A 310 31.18 45.54 35.68
N LYS A 311 31.43 44.51 36.49
CA LYS A 311 32.18 43.30 36.09
C LYS A 311 31.31 42.12 35.75
N ASP A 312 29.97 42.26 35.86
CA ASP A 312 29.09 41.16 35.57
C ASP A 312 28.97 40.95 34.04
N THR A 313 28.99 39.70 33.65
CA THR A 313 28.82 39.29 32.24
C THR A 313 27.34 39.17 31.90
N ILE A 314 26.89 39.83 30.82
CA ILE A 314 25.56 39.65 30.27
C ILE A 314 25.65 38.55 29.24
N ILE A 315 24.88 37.50 29.44
CA ILE A 315 24.86 36.32 28.54
C ILE A 315 23.51 36.29 27.81
N PHE A 316 23.56 36.30 26.48
CA PHE A 316 22.43 36.01 25.60
C PHE A 316 22.56 34.54 25.16
N ALA A 317 21.74 33.67 25.72
CA ALA A 317 21.69 32.27 25.33
C ALA A 317 20.55 32.11 24.36
N PHE A 318 20.88 31.83 23.11
CA PHE A 318 19.88 31.55 22.06
C PHE A 318 19.48 30.09 22.12
N ASN A 319 18.21 29.81 21.76
CA ASN A 319 17.65 28.45 21.66
C ASN A 319 18.24 27.64 20.50
N GLU A 320 18.88 28.32 19.55
CA GLU A 320 19.44 27.74 18.34
C GLU A 320 20.63 28.55 17.81
N PRO A 321 21.47 27.98 16.94
CA PRO A 321 22.59 28.73 16.34
C PRO A 321 22.06 29.86 15.46
N ILE A 322 22.44 31.09 15.79
CA ILE A 322 22.06 32.28 15.02
C ILE A 322 23.09 32.63 13.92
N ARG A 323 22.64 33.29 12.89
CA ARG A 323 23.46 33.78 11.76
C ARG A 323 23.10 35.22 11.45
N LEU A 324 23.99 35.89 10.75
CA LEU A 324 23.68 37.18 10.13
C LEU A 324 22.69 37.01 8.98
N LEU A 325 21.95 38.06 8.60
CA LEU A 325 20.98 38.04 7.49
C LEU A 325 21.56 37.58 6.14
N ASN A 326 22.86 37.72 5.96
CA ASN A 326 23.58 37.24 4.76
C ASN A 326 23.96 35.74 4.86
N GLY A 327 23.53 35.03 5.92
CA GLY A 327 23.80 33.60 6.14
C GLY A 327 25.17 33.30 6.76
N GLN A 328 26.03 34.30 6.97
CA GLN A 328 27.33 34.09 7.60
C GLN A 328 27.18 33.80 9.11
N PRO A 329 28.07 32.96 9.71
CA PRO A 329 28.07 32.74 11.14
C PRO A 329 28.31 34.04 11.90
N LEU A 330 27.72 34.15 13.09
CA LEU A 330 28.01 35.25 13.99
C LEU A 330 29.44 35.08 14.53
N THR A 331 30.23 36.14 14.42
CA THR A 331 31.60 36.22 14.97
C THR A 331 31.65 37.30 16.04
N ASP A 332 32.73 37.35 16.84
CA ASP A 332 32.91 38.38 17.86
C ASP A 332 32.79 39.79 17.28
N ASP A 333 33.41 40.02 16.10
CA ASP A 333 33.36 41.33 15.41
C ASP A 333 31.94 41.66 14.94
N SER A 334 31.26 40.70 14.29
CA SER A 334 29.87 40.91 13.83
C SER A 334 28.85 41.00 14.96
N ALA A 335 29.10 40.32 16.08
CA ALA A 335 28.27 40.48 17.26
C ALA A 335 28.37 41.91 17.82
N MET A 336 29.59 42.48 17.89
CA MET A 336 29.78 43.85 18.33
C MET A 336 29.02 44.87 17.48
N GLU A 337 29.02 44.69 16.18
CA GLU A 337 28.25 45.53 15.25
C GLU A 337 26.70 45.38 15.41
N SER A 338 26.27 44.26 15.98
CA SER A 338 24.82 43.91 16.10
C SER A 338 24.22 44.36 17.43
N PHE A 339 24.99 44.66 18.43
CA PHE A 339 24.53 45.08 19.76
C PHE A 339 24.87 46.55 20.02
N GLU A 340 23.91 47.29 20.58
CA GLU A 340 24.07 48.68 20.99
C GLU A 340 23.87 48.79 22.51
N ILE A 341 24.89 49.28 23.22
CA ILE A 341 24.80 49.55 24.64
C ILE A 341 24.57 51.04 24.85
N LYS A 342 23.42 51.40 25.45
CA LYS A 342 23.06 52.81 25.73
C LYS A 342 22.94 53.06 27.22
N ASP A 343 23.55 54.13 27.71
CA ASP A 343 23.25 54.67 29.03
C ASP A 343 22.01 55.58 28.93
N ILE A 344 20.88 55.09 29.40
CA ILE A 344 19.58 55.85 29.34
C ILE A 344 19.52 56.91 30.44
N ALA A 345 20.25 56.75 31.56
CA ALA A 345 20.24 57.65 32.66
C ALA A 345 21.15 58.87 32.43
N ARG A 346 22.03 58.80 31.43
CA ARG A 346 22.97 59.89 31.13
C ARG A 346 22.89 60.21 29.62
N PRO A 347 21.88 60.98 29.20
CA PRO A 347 21.67 61.25 27.78
C PRO A 347 22.84 61.97 27.09
N ASP A 348 23.74 62.57 27.85
CA ASP A 348 24.92 63.28 27.36
C ASP A 348 26.17 62.37 27.28
N SER A 349 26.05 61.09 27.67
CA SER A 349 27.16 60.13 27.51
C SER A 349 27.22 59.65 26.07
N MET A 350 28.39 59.67 25.50
CA MET A 350 28.64 59.21 24.14
C MET A 350 28.82 57.68 24.12
N THR A 351 27.97 56.99 23.41
CA THR A 351 28.14 55.56 23.13
C THR A 351 29.09 55.41 21.93
N VAL A 352 30.22 54.79 22.11
CA VAL A 352 31.18 54.55 21.03
C VAL A 352 31.18 53.05 20.76
N ASN A 353 30.62 52.68 19.64
CA ASN A 353 30.73 51.31 19.09
C ASN A 353 31.98 51.24 18.24
N THR A 354 33.02 50.62 18.73
CA THR A 354 34.22 50.27 17.94
C THR A 354 34.38 48.76 17.93
N PRO A 355 34.75 48.15 16.81
CA PRO A 355 35.09 46.73 16.78
C PRO A 355 36.14 46.44 17.88
N GLY A 356 35.76 45.57 18.85
CA GLY A 356 36.62 45.17 19.96
C GLY A 356 36.51 45.99 21.23
N SER A 357 35.83 47.16 21.27
CA SER A 357 35.53 47.84 22.51
C SER A 357 34.43 48.88 22.36
N THR A 358 33.57 48.97 23.38
CA THR A 358 32.68 50.11 23.58
C THR A 358 33.21 50.92 24.72
N THR A 359 33.66 52.14 24.44
CA THR A 359 34.11 53.07 25.48
C THR A 359 32.98 54.03 25.76
N ILE A 360 32.43 53.99 26.96
CA ILE A 360 31.52 55.01 27.48
C ILE A 360 32.37 56.00 28.23
N ILE A 361 32.44 57.23 27.77
CA ILE A 361 33.12 58.31 28.45
C ILE A 361 32.07 59.13 29.19
N PRO A 362 31.98 59.01 30.55
CA PRO A 362 31.09 59.88 31.32
C PRO A 362 31.65 61.31 31.31
N PRO A 363 30.77 62.36 31.38
CA PRO A 363 31.19 63.72 31.27
C PRO A 363 32.16 64.21 32.32
N ASP A 364 32.29 63.52 33.47
CA ASP A 364 33.07 63.96 34.61
C ASP A 364 34.10 62.93 35.16
N SER A 365 34.36 61.80 34.52
CA SER A 365 35.34 60.84 35.00
C SER A 365 36.01 60.06 33.88
N ALA A 366 37.33 59.91 33.99
CA ALA A 366 38.15 59.11 33.10
C ALA A 366 38.04 57.60 33.37
N ILE A 367 36.83 57.05 33.44
CA ILE A 367 36.63 55.62 33.62
C ILE A 367 36.38 55.01 32.19
N ASN A 368 37.39 54.29 31.73
CA ASN A 368 37.26 53.48 30.50
C ASN A 368 36.60 52.14 30.86
N TYR A 369 35.45 51.88 30.25
CA TYR A 369 34.82 50.56 30.29
C TYR A 369 35.17 49.86 28.98
N GLU A 370 35.96 48.81 29.05
CA GLU A 370 36.18 47.91 27.93
C GLU A 370 35.13 46.78 27.97
N THR A 371 34.35 46.68 26.93
CA THR A 371 33.36 45.61 26.79
C THR A 371 33.83 44.63 25.72
N PHE A 372 34.01 43.39 26.13
CA PHE A 372 34.40 42.31 25.22
C PHE A 372 33.18 41.48 24.89
N PHE A 373 32.99 41.22 23.62
CA PHE A 373 32.03 40.25 23.12
C PHE A 373 32.75 38.96 22.77
N THR A 374 32.24 37.86 23.23
CA THR A 374 32.71 36.54 22.85
C THR A 374 31.53 35.70 22.38
N VAL A 375 31.61 35.19 21.15
CA VAL A 375 30.63 34.25 20.61
C VAL A 375 31.15 32.85 20.89
N VAL A 376 30.41 32.10 21.70
CA VAL A 376 30.66 30.67 21.91
C VAL A 376 29.66 29.90 21.11
N ASN A 377 30.11 29.24 20.04
CA ASN A 377 29.30 28.31 19.30
C ASN A 377 29.43 26.94 19.97
N ASP A 378 28.35 26.43 20.52
CA ASP A 378 28.25 25.03 20.94
C ASP A 378 28.09 24.17 19.65
N PRO A 379 28.92 23.13 19.45
CA PRO A 379 28.94 22.34 18.21
C PRO A 379 27.72 21.47 18.01
#